data_c5441cbf0ce8ad977b05578d905ef245
#
_entry.id   c5441cbf0ce8ad977b05578d905ef245
#
_cell.length_a   1.000
_cell.length_b   1.000
_cell.length_c   1.000
_cell.angle_alpha   90.00
_cell.angle_beta   90.00
_cell.angle_gamma   90.00
#
_symmetry.space_group_name_H-M   'P 1'
#
loop_
_entity.id
_entity.type
_entity.pdbx_description
1 polymer ?
#
loop_
_entity_poly.entity_id
_entity_poly.type
_entity_poly.pdbx_seq_one_letter_code
_entity_poly.pdbx_strand_id
1 'polypeptide(L)'
;MKQKKRAILIGRSMAGKTTLCQVLYHEELKYHKTQTVQLINGSMIDTPGEYLERARMRGALNVTAVDADLIIFVQDAAEGGTMFPPGYASNFAKPCIGIMTKSDKGNRKMLDNAADFLKQAGAEHVFVTSSVLGTGFDELRSWLEDFGGQGGML
;
A
#
# COMPACT_ATOMS: atom_id res chain seq x y z
N MET A 1 27.22 -0.36 7.25
CA MET A 1 26.21 -1.00 6.38
C MET A 1 24.86 -0.36 6.63
N LYS A 2 24.21 0.12 5.56
CA LYS A 2 22.89 0.74 5.69
C LYS A 2 21.81 -0.31 5.73
N GLN A 3 20.86 -0.16 6.65
CA GLN A 3 19.70 -1.03 6.69
C GLN A 3 18.76 -0.72 5.52
N LYS A 4 18.08 -1.75 5.05
CA LYS A 4 17.06 -1.62 4.02
C LYS A 4 15.90 -0.79 4.56
N LYS A 5 15.43 0.19 3.78
CA LYS A 5 14.26 0.96 4.15
C LYS A 5 13.02 0.08 4.11
N ARG A 6 12.04 0.42 4.94
CA ARG A 6 10.81 -0.35 5.09
C ARG A 6 9.60 0.51 4.77
N ALA A 7 8.62 -0.10 4.13
CA ALA A 7 7.31 0.51 3.91
C ALA A 7 6.25 -0.32 4.62
N ILE A 8 5.25 0.35 5.19
CA ILE A 8 4.09 -0.31 5.77
C ILE A 8 2.94 -0.24 4.77
N LEU A 9 2.30 -1.37 4.50
CA LEU A 9 1.13 -1.47 3.64
C LEU A 9 -0.13 -1.40 4.49
N ILE A 10 -0.96 -0.41 4.27
CA ILE A 10 -2.22 -0.19 4.97
C ILE A 10 -3.35 -0.23 3.97
N GLY A 11 -4.30 -1.11 4.20
CA GLY A 11 -5.48 -1.25 3.35
C GLY A 11 -6.41 -2.30 3.94
N ARG A 12 -7.67 -2.23 3.55
CA ARG A 12 -8.68 -3.18 4.02
C ARG A 12 -8.38 -4.59 3.51
N SER A 13 -9.04 -5.58 4.10
CA SER A 13 -9.01 -6.94 3.59
C SER A 13 -9.43 -6.96 2.13
N MET A 14 -8.80 -7.80 1.31
CA MET A 14 -9.08 -7.93 -0.12
C MET A 14 -8.65 -6.73 -0.98
N ALA A 15 -7.97 -5.73 -0.42
CA ALA A 15 -7.46 -4.60 -1.22
C ALA A 15 -6.30 -5.00 -2.13
N GLY A 16 -5.69 -6.16 -1.90
CA GLY A 16 -4.62 -6.66 -2.76
C GLY A 16 -3.21 -6.42 -2.24
N LYS A 17 -3.05 -6.16 -0.93
CA LYS A 17 -1.72 -5.89 -0.34
C LYS A 17 -0.75 -7.04 -0.52
N THR A 18 -1.19 -8.26 -0.21
CA THR A 18 -0.34 -9.45 -0.35
C THR A 18 0.00 -9.72 -1.82
N THR A 19 -1.00 -9.61 -2.70
CA THR A 19 -0.81 -9.80 -4.13
C THR A 19 0.17 -8.76 -4.69
N LEU A 20 0.06 -7.52 -4.23
CA LEU A 20 0.98 -6.45 -4.61
C LEU A 20 2.43 -6.82 -4.28
N CYS A 21 2.68 -7.34 -3.07
CA CYS A 21 4.01 -7.78 -2.68
C CYS A 21 4.50 -8.92 -3.54
N GLN A 22 3.63 -9.88 -3.87
CA GLN A 22 4.00 -11.00 -4.72
C GLN A 22 4.46 -10.54 -6.09
N VAL A 23 3.77 -9.57 -6.70
CA VAL A 23 4.18 -9.01 -7.99
C VAL A 23 5.49 -8.23 -7.87
N LEU A 24 5.63 -7.40 -6.85
CA LEU A 24 6.84 -6.61 -6.64
C LEU A 24 8.09 -7.48 -6.49
N TYR A 25 7.96 -8.63 -5.87
CA TYR A 25 9.08 -9.55 -5.63
C TYR A 25 9.09 -10.74 -6.58
N HIS A 26 8.31 -10.67 -7.68
CA HIS A 26 8.26 -11.71 -8.71
C HIS A 26 7.88 -13.10 -8.16
N GLU A 27 7.00 -13.12 -7.17
CA GLU A 27 6.50 -14.36 -6.59
C GLU A 27 5.25 -14.84 -7.33
N GLU A 28 4.91 -16.13 -7.14
CA GLU A 28 3.67 -16.70 -7.67
C GLU A 28 2.46 -16.06 -6.99
N LEU A 29 1.43 -15.70 -7.79
CA LEU A 29 0.21 -15.09 -7.27
C LEU A 29 -0.64 -16.13 -6.55
N LYS A 30 -0.71 -16.00 -5.22
CA LYS A 30 -1.57 -16.84 -4.38
C LYS A 30 -2.27 -15.94 -3.37
N TYR A 31 -3.59 -15.96 -3.40
CA TYR A 31 -4.35 -15.23 -2.40
C TYR A 31 -4.25 -15.89 -1.04
N HIS A 32 -3.96 -15.12 -0.01
CA HIS A 32 -4.16 -15.53 1.37
C HIS A 32 -4.45 -14.30 2.23
N LYS A 33 -5.28 -14.47 3.24
CA LYS A 33 -5.62 -13.37 4.14
C LYS A 33 -4.51 -13.20 5.18
N THR A 34 -4.01 -11.96 5.29
CA THR A 34 -3.03 -11.62 6.31
C THR A 34 -3.72 -11.49 7.66
N GLN A 35 -3.36 -12.30 8.63
CA GLN A 35 -3.96 -12.31 9.96
C GLN A 35 -3.08 -11.65 11.01
N THR A 36 -1.78 -11.60 10.78
CA THR A 36 -0.81 -10.94 11.65
C THR A 36 0.10 -10.07 10.81
N VAL A 37 0.76 -9.11 11.43
CA VAL A 37 1.78 -8.29 10.76
C VAL A 37 2.90 -9.19 10.25
N GLN A 38 3.29 -9.01 8.98
CA GLN A 38 4.35 -9.78 8.34
C GLN A 38 5.36 -8.85 7.70
N LEU A 39 6.64 -9.16 7.88
CA LEU A 39 7.72 -8.46 7.16
C LEU A 39 8.10 -9.31 5.94
N ILE A 40 7.89 -8.75 4.74
CA ILE A 40 8.14 -9.43 3.47
C ILE A 40 9.43 -8.89 2.86
N ASN A 41 10.34 -9.79 2.54
CA ASN A 41 11.64 -9.46 1.91
C ASN A 41 12.45 -8.41 2.68
N GLY A 42 12.22 -8.26 3.99
CA GLY A 42 12.92 -7.30 4.81
C GLY A 42 12.52 -5.84 4.58
N SER A 43 11.58 -5.55 3.68
CA SER A 43 11.22 -4.17 3.32
C SER A 43 9.74 -3.85 3.40
N MET A 44 8.86 -4.80 3.20
CA MET A 44 7.42 -4.53 3.19
C MET A 44 6.76 -5.08 4.43
N ILE A 45 6.17 -4.21 5.22
CA ILE A 45 5.41 -4.60 6.42
C ILE A 45 3.95 -4.72 6.00
N ASP A 46 3.49 -5.95 5.80
CA ASP A 46 2.09 -6.22 5.46
C ASP A 46 1.25 -6.30 6.73
N THR A 47 0.15 -5.58 6.78
CA THR A 47 -0.73 -5.51 7.94
C THR A 47 -2.06 -6.19 7.68
N PRO A 48 -2.71 -6.74 8.74
CA PRO A 48 -4.07 -7.24 8.60
C PRO A 48 -5.03 -6.14 8.18
N GLY A 49 -5.91 -6.42 7.22
CA GLY A 49 -6.89 -5.44 6.75
C GLY A 49 -7.81 -4.97 7.87
N GLU A 50 -8.11 -5.83 8.82
CA GLU A 50 -8.99 -5.49 9.95
C GLU A 50 -8.43 -4.37 10.84
N TYR A 51 -7.09 -4.13 10.82
CA TYR A 51 -6.51 -3.03 11.57
C TYR A 51 -7.01 -1.68 11.05
N LEU A 52 -7.26 -1.54 9.76
CA LEU A 52 -7.86 -0.35 9.19
C LEU A 52 -9.39 -0.37 9.31
N GLU A 53 -10.01 -1.53 9.05
CA GLU A 53 -11.47 -1.67 9.03
C GLU A 53 -12.11 -1.42 10.38
N ARG A 54 -11.44 -1.77 11.47
CA ARG A 54 -11.96 -1.61 12.83
C ARG A 54 -11.31 -0.42 13.51
N ALA A 55 -12.12 0.60 13.83
CA ALA A 55 -11.61 1.82 14.43
C ALA A 55 -10.77 1.57 15.69
N ARG A 56 -11.19 0.62 16.52
CA ARG A 56 -10.47 0.28 17.76
C ARG A 56 -9.09 -0.35 17.52
N MET A 57 -8.85 -0.87 16.30
CA MET A 57 -7.58 -1.52 15.97
C MET A 57 -6.62 -0.60 15.21
N ARG A 58 -7.06 0.60 14.84
CA ARG A 58 -6.21 1.53 14.08
C ARG A 58 -4.98 1.99 14.85
N GLY A 59 -5.04 1.99 16.17
CA GLY A 59 -3.85 2.27 17.00
C GLY A 59 -2.70 1.32 16.75
N ALA A 60 -3.01 0.05 16.41
CA ALA A 60 -1.98 -0.92 16.04
C ALA A 60 -1.20 -0.51 14.79
N LEU A 61 -1.84 0.20 13.85
CA LEU A 61 -1.15 0.73 12.67
C LEU A 61 -0.14 1.81 13.04
N ASN A 62 -0.50 2.70 13.98
CA ASN A 62 0.41 3.73 14.46
C ASN A 62 1.65 3.13 15.09
N VAL A 63 1.47 2.09 15.91
CA VAL A 63 2.59 1.39 16.57
C VAL A 63 3.47 0.69 15.54
N THR A 64 2.84 -0.04 14.61
CA THR A 64 3.57 -0.77 13.56
C THR A 64 4.35 0.18 12.63
N ALA A 65 3.78 1.34 12.34
CA ALA A 65 4.38 2.32 11.44
C ALA A 65 5.65 2.96 12.00
N VAL A 66 5.91 2.86 13.31
CA VAL A 66 7.16 3.37 13.91
C VAL A 66 8.38 2.76 13.22
N ASP A 67 8.29 1.49 12.82
CA ASP A 67 9.39 0.77 12.18
C ASP A 67 9.47 1.00 10.66
N ALA A 68 8.59 1.82 10.10
CA ALA A 68 8.56 2.08 8.67
C ALA A 68 9.14 3.45 8.33
N ASP A 69 9.68 3.56 7.13
CA ASP A 69 10.18 4.81 6.56
C ASP A 69 9.18 5.43 5.59
N LEU A 70 8.25 4.63 5.10
CA LEU A 70 7.27 5.01 4.08
C LEU A 70 5.92 4.40 4.41
N ILE A 71 4.87 5.20 4.27
CA ILE A 71 3.49 4.74 4.42
C ILE A 71 2.90 4.50 3.03
N ILE A 72 2.30 3.34 2.82
CA ILE A 72 1.63 3.01 1.55
C ILE A 72 0.17 2.69 1.84
N PHE A 73 -0.74 3.52 1.32
CA PHE A 73 -2.17 3.26 1.36
C PHE A 73 -2.56 2.48 0.11
N VAL A 74 -3.18 1.32 0.30
CA VAL A 74 -3.61 0.44 -0.80
C VAL A 74 -5.11 0.48 -0.92
N GLN A 75 -5.59 0.91 -2.08
CA GLN A 75 -7.02 1.12 -2.37
C GLN A 75 -7.42 0.27 -3.57
N ASP A 76 -8.44 -0.56 -3.42
CA ASP A 76 -9.06 -1.29 -4.52
C ASP A 76 -9.82 -0.30 -5.41
N ALA A 77 -9.53 -0.28 -6.70
CA ALA A 77 -10.17 0.63 -7.64
C ALA A 77 -11.70 0.43 -7.72
N ALA A 78 -12.16 -0.78 -7.46
CA ALA A 78 -13.58 -1.13 -7.56
C ALA A 78 -14.33 -1.09 -6.23
N GLU A 79 -13.70 -0.57 -5.18
CA GLU A 79 -14.27 -0.63 -3.83
C GLU A 79 -15.54 0.20 -3.68
N GLY A 80 -15.71 1.28 -4.43
CA GLY A 80 -16.89 2.13 -4.36
C GLY A 80 -16.89 3.16 -3.23
N GLY A 81 -15.87 3.17 -2.39
CA GLY A 81 -15.68 4.11 -1.29
C GLY A 81 -14.26 3.97 -0.77
N THR A 82 -14.01 4.45 0.44
CA THR A 82 -12.68 4.33 1.02
C THR A 82 -12.77 4.16 2.54
N MET A 83 -11.79 3.45 3.09
CA MET A 83 -11.61 3.36 4.54
C MET A 83 -10.62 4.41 5.07
N PHE A 84 -10.00 5.20 4.19
CA PHE A 84 -9.03 6.21 4.59
C PHE A 84 -9.70 7.55 4.83
N PRO A 85 -9.73 8.06 6.08
CA PRO A 85 -10.25 9.41 6.31
C PRO A 85 -9.40 10.47 5.63
N PRO A 86 -9.98 11.62 5.25
CA PRO A 86 -9.19 12.74 4.75
C PRO A 86 -8.07 13.11 5.74
N GLY A 87 -6.87 13.32 5.23
CA GLY A 87 -5.72 13.70 6.06
C GLY A 87 -5.13 12.58 6.91
N TYR A 88 -5.55 11.33 6.69
CA TYR A 88 -5.12 10.20 7.52
C TYR A 88 -3.60 10.05 7.59
N ALA A 89 -2.89 10.36 6.51
CA ALA A 89 -1.44 10.23 6.45
C ALA A 89 -0.72 11.10 7.49
N SER A 90 -1.33 12.19 7.93
CA SER A 90 -0.72 13.10 8.92
C SER A 90 -0.50 12.42 10.28
N ASN A 91 -1.23 11.36 10.57
CA ASN A 91 -1.06 10.62 11.82
C ASN A 91 0.29 9.92 11.93
N PHE A 92 0.96 9.69 10.81
CA PHE A 92 2.19 8.89 10.78
C PHE A 92 3.46 9.74 10.71
N ALA A 93 3.35 11.01 10.34
CA ALA A 93 4.49 11.96 10.20
C ALA A 93 5.62 11.40 9.32
N LYS A 94 5.28 10.67 8.27
CA LYS A 94 6.22 10.04 7.33
C LYS A 94 5.71 10.23 5.90
N PRO A 95 6.59 10.13 4.89
CA PRO A 95 6.13 10.16 3.50
C PRO A 95 5.07 9.11 3.24
N CYS A 96 4.09 9.45 2.43
CA CYS A 96 2.97 8.57 2.12
C CYS A 96 2.71 8.56 0.62
N ILE A 97 2.56 7.36 0.05
CA ILE A 97 2.09 7.17 -1.32
C ILE A 97 0.83 6.33 -1.30
N GLY A 98 0.08 6.40 -2.37
CA GLY A 98 -1.10 5.57 -2.58
C GLY A 98 -0.88 4.61 -3.74
N ILE A 99 -1.36 3.38 -3.59
CA ILE A 99 -1.37 2.41 -4.68
C ILE A 99 -2.81 1.97 -4.90
N MET A 100 -3.30 2.21 -6.11
CA MET A 100 -4.59 1.73 -6.55
C MET A 100 -4.38 0.34 -7.17
N THR A 101 -5.09 -0.65 -6.66
CA THR A 101 -5.04 -2.02 -7.17
C THR A 101 -6.27 -2.32 -8.02
N LYS A 102 -6.19 -3.39 -8.81
CA LYS A 102 -7.32 -3.92 -9.57
C LYS A 102 -7.89 -2.89 -10.56
N SER A 103 -7.02 -2.09 -11.17
CA SER A 103 -7.45 -1.04 -12.11
C SER A 103 -8.18 -1.62 -13.32
N ASP A 104 -7.92 -2.89 -13.65
CA ASP A 104 -8.62 -3.62 -14.72
C ASP A 104 -10.10 -3.82 -14.46
N LYS A 105 -10.53 -3.73 -13.20
CA LYS A 105 -11.92 -3.94 -12.78
C LYS A 105 -12.74 -2.67 -12.67
N GLY A 106 -12.10 -1.50 -12.77
CA GLY A 106 -12.78 -0.22 -12.65
C GLY A 106 -12.95 0.49 -13.98
N ASN A 107 -14.00 1.31 -14.09
CA ASN A 107 -14.12 2.24 -15.19
C ASN A 107 -13.41 3.55 -14.84
N ARG A 108 -13.35 4.50 -15.81
CA ARG A 108 -12.63 5.76 -15.64
C ARG A 108 -13.08 6.53 -14.40
N LYS A 109 -14.37 6.61 -14.18
CA LYS A 109 -14.92 7.33 -13.03
C LYS A 109 -14.50 6.69 -11.71
N MET A 110 -14.53 5.36 -11.64
CA MET A 110 -14.11 4.63 -10.44
C MET A 110 -12.63 4.85 -10.15
N LEU A 111 -11.79 4.84 -11.20
CA LEU A 111 -10.36 5.09 -11.03
C LEU A 111 -10.09 6.52 -10.56
N ASP A 112 -10.79 7.50 -11.13
CA ASP A 112 -10.65 8.89 -10.72
C ASP A 112 -11.06 9.08 -9.27
N ASN A 113 -12.15 8.45 -8.85
CA ASN A 113 -12.62 8.52 -7.46
C ASN A 113 -11.61 7.88 -6.50
N ALA A 114 -11.09 6.72 -6.85
CA ALA A 114 -10.11 6.04 -6.01
C ALA A 114 -8.82 6.88 -5.87
N ALA A 115 -8.38 7.50 -6.95
CA ALA A 115 -7.21 8.39 -6.90
C ALA A 115 -7.49 9.60 -5.99
N ASP A 116 -8.68 10.18 -6.07
CA ASP A 116 -9.06 11.31 -5.23
C ASP A 116 -9.11 10.92 -3.75
N PHE A 117 -9.65 9.75 -3.41
CA PHE A 117 -9.65 9.26 -2.04
C PHE A 117 -8.23 9.15 -1.48
N LEU A 118 -7.30 8.61 -2.26
CA LEU A 118 -5.91 8.47 -1.83
C LEU A 118 -5.26 9.84 -1.64
N LYS A 119 -5.48 10.77 -2.55
CA LYS A 119 -4.94 12.13 -2.43
C LYS A 119 -5.50 12.86 -1.22
N GLN A 120 -6.80 12.76 -0.98
CA GLN A 120 -7.43 13.38 0.19
C GLN A 120 -6.91 12.79 1.50
N ALA A 121 -6.58 11.50 1.49
CA ALA A 121 -5.98 10.84 2.66
C ALA A 121 -4.55 11.30 2.93
N GLY A 122 -3.90 11.96 1.98
CA GLY A 122 -2.57 12.52 2.14
C GLY A 122 -1.48 11.85 1.33
N ALA A 123 -1.83 10.96 0.38
CA ALA A 123 -0.83 10.35 -0.50
C ALA A 123 -0.24 11.40 -1.44
N GLU A 124 1.08 11.51 -1.45
CA GLU A 124 1.82 12.47 -2.28
C GLU A 124 1.82 12.06 -3.76
N HIS A 125 1.87 10.75 -4.00
CA HIS A 125 1.82 10.15 -5.33
C HIS A 125 0.82 9.01 -5.32
N VAL A 126 0.13 8.81 -6.44
CA VAL A 126 -0.80 7.69 -6.61
C VAL A 126 -0.35 6.86 -7.80
N PHE A 127 -0.13 5.57 -7.57
CA PHE A 127 0.26 4.61 -8.60
C PHE A 127 -0.94 3.74 -8.93
N VAL A 128 -1.23 3.59 -10.22
CA VAL A 128 -2.37 2.81 -10.72
C VAL A 128 -1.85 1.46 -11.20
N THR A 129 -2.26 0.38 -10.57
CA THR A 129 -1.73 -0.95 -10.87
C THR A 129 -2.82 -1.97 -11.14
N SER A 130 -2.46 -3.00 -11.92
CA SER A 130 -3.25 -4.21 -12.09
C SER A 130 -2.33 -5.42 -12.05
N SER A 131 -2.48 -6.26 -11.03
CA SER A 131 -1.69 -7.49 -10.91
C SER A 131 -2.05 -8.49 -12.03
N VAL A 132 -3.31 -8.50 -12.46
CA VAL A 132 -3.79 -9.39 -13.52
C VAL A 132 -3.16 -9.03 -14.86
N LEU A 133 -3.10 -7.73 -15.18
CA LEU A 133 -2.54 -7.26 -16.44
C LEU A 133 -1.03 -6.99 -16.37
N GLY A 134 -0.48 -6.95 -15.15
CA GLY A 134 0.95 -6.64 -14.94
C GLY A 134 1.29 -5.17 -15.19
N THR A 135 0.33 -4.24 -15.11
CA THR A 135 0.53 -2.83 -15.45
C THR A 135 0.80 -1.97 -14.21
N GLY A 136 1.55 -0.88 -14.40
CA GLY A 136 1.80 0.13 -13.38
C GLY A 136 2.96 -0.18 -12.43
N PHE A 137 3.55 -1.37 -12.53
CA PHE A 137 4.59 -1.79 -11.59
C PHE A 137 5.97 -1.24 -11.92
N ASP A 138 6.25 -0.93 -13.18
CA ASP A 138 7.56 -0.39 -13.55
C ASP A 138 7.78 0.99 -12.92
N GLU A 139 6.77 1.85 -12.98
CA GLU A 139 6.83 3.16 -12.34
C GLU A 139 6.97 3.03 -10.83
N LEU A 140 6.18 2.13 -10.24
CA LEU A 140 6.21 1.90 -8.80
C LEU A 140 7.57 1.39 -8.35
N ARG A 141 8.14 0.41 -9.06
CA ARG A 141 9.47 -0.12 -8.74
C ARG A 141 10.54 0.97 -8.81
N SER A 142 10.50 1.76 -9.88
CA SER A 142 11.46 2.85 -10.06
C SER A 142 11.38 3.85 -8.90
N TRP A 143 10.18 4.23 -8.51
CA TRP A 143 9.98 5.15 -7.38
C TRP A 143 10.49 4.57 -6.07
N LEU A 144 10.19 3.28 -5.82
CA LEU A 144 10.62 2.61 -4.58
C LEU A 144 12.13 2.43 -4.54
N GLU A 145 12.77 2.13 -5.67
CA GLU A 145 14.22 2.04 -5.74
C GLU A 145 14.88 3.37 -5.43
N ASP A 146 14.37 4.47 -6.00
CA ASP A 146 14.87 5.81 -5.72
C ASP A 146 14.68 6.18 -4.25
N PHE A 147 13.53 5.86 -3.69
CA PHE A 147 13.25 6.11 -2.27
C PHE A 147 14.16 5.29 -1.38
N GLY A 148 14.42 4.04 -1.72
CA GLY A 148 15.30 3.15 -0.96
C GLY A 148 16.75 3.61 -0.92
N GLY A 149 17.22 4.24 -1.99
CA GLY A 149 18.60 4.70 -2.08
C GLY A 149 19.59 3.56 -1.94
N GLN A 150 20.72 3.81 -1.27
CA GLN A 150 21.79 2.83 -1.11
C GLN A 150 21.38 1.61 -0.27
N GLY A 151 20.47 1.78 0.67
CA GLY A 151 19.98 0.68 1.50
C GLY A 151 19.03 -0.25 0.75
N GLY A 152 18.43 0.25 -0.33
CA GLY A 152 17.46 -0.49 -1.11
C GLY A 152 16.09 -0.56 -0.49
N MET A 153 15.11 -0.96 -1.28
CA MET A 153 13.75 -1.24 -0.81
C MET A 153 13.23 -2.54 -1.44
N LEU A 154 13.66 -2.86 -2.64
CA LEU A 154 13.22 -4.06 -3.36
C LEU A 154 14.33 -5.10 -3.50
#